data_f1db5595737ad2f0672eb87c68cffa7c
#
_entry.id   f1db5595737ad2f0672eb87c68cffa7c
#
_cell.length_a   1.000
_cell.length_b   1.000
_cell.length_c   1.000
_cell.angle_alpha   90.00
_cell.angle_beta   90.00
_cell.angle_gamma   90.00
#
_symmetry.space_group_name_H-M   'P 1'
#
loop_
_entity.id
_entity.type
_entity.pdbx_description
1 polymer ?
#
loop_
_entity_poly.entity_id
_entity_poly.type
_entity_poly.pdbx_seq_one_letter_code
_entity_poly.pdbx_strand_id
1 'polypeptide(L)'
;MHEKTWIRSSSFRFDNRKYRKSKIQHRKLDWSVAVFVTLLLCAVVAQAQQRPKVARIGVLRVDARTSPAALESIDDFKRGLSNLGYVENQNIAFEIRQAENKLDRLPILAAELVQLKVDVIVTSGPQATKATKEATNTIPIVMGRMDDVVEHGLVTSLARPGGNVTGLSFQTGELSGKWLDLLKEVLPKLFRLAVLWDTSSTAGQLRTVEEAARSTGLRLAVSKVAGLNDFDLVFDRIRKERMEGLVILASPIFTAQRARLAELAAKQNLAAIYYHEGFTQAGGLLAYGPKQSEFSWHRAAIFVDKILKGAKPADLPVEQPTKFDFIINLKTAKQIGVTIPPNVLARADRVIK
;
A
#
# COMPACT_ATOMS: atom_id res chain seq x y z
N MET A 1 48.39 -1.20 101.06
CA MET A 1 49.69 -1.84 100.72
C MET A 1 50.07 -1.34 99.33
N HIS A 2 50.99 -0.44 99.35
CA HIS A 2 52.25 -0.36 98.58
C HIS A 2 52.13 -0.68 97.10
N GLU A 3 52.63 0.06 96.14
CA GLU A 3 53.90 0.85 96.14
C GLU A 3 53.89 1.84 94.96
N LYS A 4 54.56 2.95 95.17
CA LYS A 4 54.92 3.96 94.21
C LYS A 4 56.12 3.45 93.35
N THR A 5 56.09 3.76 92.03
CA THR A 5 57.39 3.94 91.39
C THR A 5 57.30 5.00 90.30
N TRP A 6 58.19 5.92 90.36
CA TRP A 6 58.58 7.00 89.47
C TRP A 6 59.15 6.51 88.16
N ILE A 7 58.84 7.20 87.03
CA ILE A 7 59.85 7.33 85.94
C ILE A 7 59.61 8.60 85.12
N ARG A 8 60.51 9.49 85.16
CA ARG A 8 61.22 10.35 84.22
C ARG A 8 60.46 10.87 82.99
N SER A 9 60.41 12.21 82.95
CA SER A 9 60.26 13.05 81.79
C SER A 9 61.41 12.87 80.80
N SER A 10 61.12 12.53 79.56
CA SER A 10 61.99 12.74 78.42
C SER A 10 61.33 13.74 77.48
N SER A 11 61.87 14.91 77.44
CA SER A 11 61.55 16.00 76.54
C SER A 11 61.88 15.60 75.11
N PHE A 12 60.89 15.25 74.31
CA PHE A 12 61.04 15.13 72.85
C PHE A 12 60.85 16.53 72.24
N ARG A 13 61.95 17.12 71.77
CA ARG A 13 61.92 18.30 70.89
C ARG A 13 61.42 17.88 69.54
N PHE A 14 60.21 18.35 69.16
CA PHE A 14 59.73 18.25 67.81
C PHE A 14 60.54 19.22 66.91
N ASP A 15 61.31 18.65 65.99
CA ASP A 15 62.02 19.38 64.94
C ASP A 15 60.98 19.80 63.83
N ASN A 16 60.70 21.08 63.79
CA ASN A 16 59.67 21.73 63.00
C ASN A 16 60.17 22.13 61.59
N ARG A 17 61.07 21.31 60.98
CA ARG A 17 61.72 21.62 59.70
C ARG A 17 61.51 20.54 58.64
N LYS A 18 60.25 20.15 58.31
CA LYS A 18 59.99 19.44 57.03
C LYS A 18 58.51 19.36 56.72
N TYR A 19 57.73 20.43 56.79
CA TYR A 19 56.53 20.54 56.05
C TYR A 19 56.79 21.43 54.83
N ARG A 20 57.22 20.80 53.75
CA ARG A 20 57.24 21.40 52.41
C ARG A 20 55.77 21.67 52.00
N LYS A 21 55.41 22.94 51.99
CA LYS A 21 54.12 23.38 51.39
C LYS A 21 54.09 22.95 49.94
N SER A 22 53.41 21.87 49.63
CA SER A 22 53.05 21.58 48.27
C SER A 22 52.09 22.71 47.81
N LYS A 23 52.57 23.59 46.95
CA LYS A 23 51.78 24.54 46.21
C LYS A 23 50.85 23.71 45.31
N ILE A 24 49.60 23.49 45.69
CA ILE A 24 48.54 23.09 44.77
C ILE A 24 48.42 24.27 43.80
N GLN A 25 49.05 24.11 42.65
CA GLN A 25 48.79 24.99 41.52
C GLN A 25 47.34 24.81 41.10
N HIS A 26 46.45 25.69 41.56
CA HIS A 26 45.17 25.86 40.98
C HIS A 26 45.38 26.30 39.51
N ARG A 27 45.42 25.31 38.63
CA ARG A 27 45.30 25.57 37.18
C ARG A 27 44.00 26.36 37.00
N LYS A 28 44.09 27.67 36.73
CA LYS A 28 42.96 28.46 36.32
C LYS A 28 42.42 27.78 35.09
N LEU A 29 41.32 27.06 35.22
CA LEU A 29 40.60 26.51 34.08
C LEU A 29 40.22 27.73 33.25
N ASP A 30 40.80 27.83 32.05
CA ASP A 30 40.52 28.94 31.17
C ASP A 30 39.00 29.01 30.98
N TRP A 31 38.42 30.15 31.29
CA TRP A 31 36.97 30.39 31.17
C TRP A 31 36.45 30.03 29.78
N SER A 32 37.30 30.19 28.75
CA SER A 32 37.01 29.76 27.37
C SER A 32 36.78 28.25 27.23
N VAL A 33 37.58 27.41 27.96
CA VAL A 33 37.42 25.93 27.94
C VAL A 33 36.13 25.53 28.67
N ALA A 34 35.84 26.17 29.82
CA ALA A 34 34.60 25.90 30.56
C ALA A 34 33.34 26.27 29.74
N VAL A 35 33.38 27.46 29.08
CA VAL A 35 32.28 27.89 28.18
C VAL A 35 32.15 26.94 26.99
N PHE A 36 33.25 26.49 26.40
CA PHE A 36 33.20 25.56 25.24
C PHE A 36 32.65 24.19 25.62
N VAL A 37 33.03 23.66 26.78
CA VAL A 37 32.47 22.38 27.31
C VAL A 37 30.98 22.52 27.64
N THR A 38 30.56 23.65 28.22
CA THR A 38 29.17 23.92 28.52
C THR A 38 28.33 24.05 27.23
N LEU A 39 28.84 24.72 26.22
CA LEU A 39 28.17 24.83 24.90
C LEU A 39 28.10 23.49 24.21
N LEU A 40 29.14 22.66 24.27
CA LEU A 40 29.10 21.28 23.73
C LEU A 40 28.09 20.40 24.47
N LEU A 41 28.04 20.48 25.80
CA LEU A 41 27.03 19.76 26.60
C LEU A 41 25.63 20.24 26.31
N CYS A 42 25.40 21.55 26.16
CA CYS A 42 24.09 22.09 25.75
C CYS A 42 23.70 21.66 24.34
N ALA A 43 24.64 21.56 23.40
CA ALA A 43 24.35 21.07 22.04
C ALA A 43 23.95 19.58 22.03
N VAL A 44 24.64 18.74 22.85
CA VAL A 44 24.30 17.32 22.99
C VAL A 44 22.94 17.12 23.67
N VAL A 45 22.61 17.92 24.68
CA VAL A 45 21.30 17.89 25.36
C VAL A 45 20.20 18.39 24.44
N ALA A 46 20.46 19.42 23.64
CA ALA A 46 19.47 19.91 22.65
C ALA A 46 19.14 18.89 21.55
N GLN A 47 20.14 18.09 21.11
CA GLN A 47 19.89 16.97 20.18
C GLN A 47 19.14 15.81 20.85
N ALA A 48 19.36 15.54 22.13
CA ALA A 48 18.67 14.50 22.89
C ALA A 48 17.20 14.85 23.21
N GLN A 49 16.82 16.12 23.17
CA GLN A 49 15.45 16.60 23.43
C GLN A 49 14.54 16.69 22.18
N GLN A 50 15.05 16.49 20.99
CA GLN A 50 14.17 16.31 19.83
C GLN A 50 13.48 14.94 19.96
N ARG A 51 12.31 14.93 20.60
CA ARG A 51 11.41 13.76 20.48
C ARG A 51 11.28 13.48 18.99
N PRO A 52 11.54 12.24 18.54
CA PRO A 52 11.37 11.91 17.14
C PRO A 52 9.95 12.33 16.73
N LYS A 53 9.84 13.20 15.71
CA LYS A 53 8.57 13.67 15.18
C LYS A 53 7.77 12.44 14.77
N VAL A 54 6.62 12.20 15.40
CA VAL A 54 5.73 11.12 15.01
C VAL A 54 5.17 11.48 13.63
N ALA A 55 5.57 10.70 12.61
CA ALA A 55 5.08 10.88 11.25
C ALA A 55 3.59 10.55 11.18
N ARG A 56 2.78 11.40 10.56
CA ARG A 56 1.34 11.19 10.39
C ARG A 56 1.04 10.75 8.97
N ILE A 57 0.46 9.57 8.81
CA ILE A 57 0.08 9.02 7.51
C ILE A 57 -1.42 9.02 7.38
N GLY A 58 -1.92 9.82 6.42
CA GLY A 58 -3.31 9.75 5.99
C GLY A 58 -3.52 8.55 5.07
N VAL A 59 -4.65 7.86 5.20
CA VAL A 59 -5.06 6.81 4.26
C VAL A 59 -6.47 7.12 3.79
N LEU A 60 -6.66 7.34 2.49
CA LEU A 60 -7.97 7.59 1.89
C LEU A 60 -8.38 6.43 0.98
N ARG A 61 -9.55 5.86 1.23
CA ARG A 61 -10.07 4.70 0.51
C ARG A 61 -11.53 4.88 0.10
N VAL A 62 -11.92 4.18 -0.98
CA VAL A 62 -13.31 4.15 -1.47
C VAL A 62 -14.15 3.14 -0.66
N ASP A 63 -13.57 1.98 -0.35
CA ASP A 63 -14.27 0.83 0.23
C ASP A 63 -14.72 1.05 1.69
N ALA A 64 -15.56 0.13 2.16
CA ALA A 64 -16.07 0.15 3.53
C ALA A 64 -15.00 -0.35 4.53
N ARG A 65 -15.10 0.12 5.78
CA ARG A 65 -14.21 -0.30 6.89
C ARG A 65 -14.23 -1.79 7.15
N THR A 66 -15.38 -2.42 6.94
CA THR A 66 -15.58 -3.86 7.14
C THR A 66 -15.17 -4.70 5.93
N SER A 67 -14.72 -4.06 4.83
CA SER A 67 -14.26 -4.79 3.65
C SER A 67 -13.02 -5.62 3.97
N PRO A 68 -13.04 -6.96 3.77
CA PRO A 68 -11.86 -7.80 3.98
C PRO A 68 -10.66 -7.34 3.13
N ALA A 69 -10.91 -6.89 1.88
CA ALA A 69 -9.85 -6.37 1.02
C ALA A 69 -9.24 -5.07 1.55
N ALA A 70 -10.05 -4.21 2.21
CA ALA A 70 -9.55 -3.00 2.85
C ALA A 70 -8.64 -3.35 4.04
N LEU A 71 -9.09 -4.24 4.91
CA LEU A 71 -8.35 -4.69 6.08
C LEU A 71 -7.02 -5.34 5.67
N GLU A 72 -7.05 -6.30 4.74
CA GLU A 72 -5.85 -6.95 4.21
C GLU A 72 -4.83 -5.95 3.65
N SER A 73 -5.29 -4.95 2.89
CA SER A 73 -4.42 -3.94 2.28
C SER A 73 -3.78 -3.02 3.32
N ILE A 74 -4.57 -2.59 4.32
CA ILE A 74 -4.07 -1.74 5.41
C ILE A 74 -3.06 -2.48 6.26
N ASP A 75 -3.34 -3.75 6.59
CA ASP A 75 -2.42 -4.59 7.37
C ASP A 75 -1.13 -4.87 6.60
N ASP A 76 -1.22 -5.12 5.29
CA ASP A 76 -0.05 -5.30 4.42
C ASP A 76 0.81 -4.03 4.37
N PHE A 77 0.19 -2.86 4.25
CA PHE A 77 0.86 -1.57 4.31
C PHE A 77 1.55 -1.33 5.65
N LYS A 78 0.84 -1.57 6.77
CA LYS A 78 1.39 -1.43 8.12
C LYS A 78 2.57 -2.38 8.35
N ARG A 79 2.49 -3.64 7.88
CA ARG A 79 3.61 -4.58 7.91
C ARG A 79 4.81 -4.06 7.11
N GLY A 80 4.57 -3.49 5.92
CA GLY A 80 5.63 -2.88 5.12
C GLY A 80 6.36 -1.77 5.86
N LEU A 81 5.64 -0.89 6.56
CA LEU A 81 6.23 0.16 7.38
C LEU A 81 6.94 -0.41 8.61
N SER A 82 6.37 -1.42 9.26
CA SER A 82 7.00 -2.09 10.42
C SER A 82 8.36 -2.71 10.03
N ASN A 83 8.46 -3.34 8.86
CA ASN A 83 9.71 -3.89 8.35
C ASN A 83 10.78 -2.82 8.08
N LEU A 84 10.36 -1.56 7.92
CA LEU A 84 11.23 -0.39 7.73
C LEU A 84 11.53 0.34 9.04
N GLY A 85 11.10 -0.21 10.20
CA GLY A 85 11.37 0.32 11.54
C GLY A 85 10.33 1.34 12.05
N TYR A 86 9.18 1.47 11.37
CA TYR A 86 8.08 2.30 11.86
C TYR A 86 7.19 1.52 12.81
N VAL A 87 6.95 2.07 14.00
CA VAL A 87 6.12 1.48 15.05
C VAL A 87 4.96 2.41 15.36
N GLU A 88 3.72 1.92 15.17
CA GLU A 88 2.50 2.70 15.42
C GLU A 88 2.46 3.21 16.86
N ASN A 89 2.07 4.46 17.05
CA ASN A 89 2.05 5.19 18.32
C ASN A 89 3.43 5.49 18.95
N GLN A 90 4.53 5.15 18.28
CA GLN A 90 5.87 5.54 18.72
C GLN A 90 6.50 6.57 17.78
N ASN A 91 6.68 6.23 16.52
CA ASN A 91 7.29 7.10 15.50
C ASN A 91 6.41 7.30 14.26
N ILE A 92 5.24 6.63 14.19
CA ILE A 92 4.25 6.79 13.13
C ILE A 92 2.82 6.71 13.70
N ALA A 93 1.90 7.47 13.11
CA ALA A 93 0.47 7.44 13.41
C ALA A 93 -0.36 7.41 12.12
N PHE A 94 -1.51 6.76 12.14
CA PHE A 94 -2.39 6.60 10.98
C PHE A 94 -3.71 7.34 11.17
N GLU A 95 -4.10 8.09 10.14
CA GLU A 95 -5.38 8.77 9.99
C GLU A 95 -6.14 8.14 8.84
N ILE A 96 -6.97 7.13 9.11
CA ILE A 96 -7.66 6.36 8.09
C ILE A 96 -9.04 6.95 7.83
N ARG A 97 -9.35 7.23 6.54
CA ARG A 97 -10.65 7.70 6.06
C ARG A 97 -11.16 6.77 4.98
N GLN A 98 -12.40 6.32 5.12
CA GLN A 98 -13.05 5.40 4.19
C GLN A 98 -14.41 5.97 3.78
N ALA A 99 -14.66 5.99 2.45
CA ALA A 99 -15.86 6.59 1.90
C ALA A 99 -17.10 5.70 2.01
N GLU A 100 -16.96 4.44 2.49
CA GLU A 100 -18.06 3.48 2.62
C GLU A 100 -18.80 3.26 1.27
N ASN A 101 -18.01 3.15 0.18
CA ASN A 101 -18.48 3.05 -1.20
C ASN A 101 -19.31 4.25 -1.70
N LYS A 102 -19.26 5.39 -1.04
CA LYS A 102 -19.92 6.64 -1.40
C LYS A 102 -18.89 7.62 -1.92
N LEU A 103 -18.78 7.73 -3.26
CA LEU A 103 -17.73 8.53 -3.91
C LEU A 103 -17.85 10.03 -3.61
N ASP A 104 -19.05 10.53 -3.38
CA ASP A 104 -19.36 11.92 -3.00
C ASP A 104 -18.73 12.33 -1.66
N ARG A 105 -18.36 11.39 -0.80
CA ARG A 105 -17.66 11.66 0.46
C ARG A 105 -16.16 11.90 0.30
N LEU A 106 -15.57 11.45 -0.80
CA LEU A 106 -14.10 11.51 -0.97
C LEU A 106 -13.52 12.93 -0.87
N PRO A 107 -14.12 13.99 -1.46
CA PRO A 107 -13.58 15.34 -1.34
C PRO A 107 -13.54 15.84 0.12
N ILE A 108 -14.60 15.57 0.90
CA ILE A 108 -14.68 15.95 2.30
C ILE A 108 -13.61 15.23 3.12
N LEU A 109 -13.47 13.91 2.94
CA LEU A 109 -12.51 13.09 3.65
C LEU A 109 -11.05 13.44 3.28
N ALA A 110 -10.79 13.81 2.02
CA ALA A 110 -9.50 14.31 1.59
C ALA A 110 -9.17 15.64 2.28
N ALA A 111 -10.14 16.58 2.34
CA ALA A 111 -9.96 17.85 3.03
C ALA A 111 -9.69 17.67 4.54
N GLU A 112 -10.35 16.72 5.21
CA GLU A 112 -10.07 16.38 6.61
C GLU A 112 -8.60 15.97 6.80
N LEU A 113 -8.06 15.10 5.94
CA LEU A 113 -6.66 14.66 6.03
C LEU A 113 -5.69 15.84 5.82
N VAL A 114 -6.02 16.77 4.90
CA VAL A 114 -5.24 18.00 4.67
C VAL A 114 -5.27 18.88 5.93
N GLN A 115 -6.43 19.06 6.56
CA GLN A 115 -6.56 19.85 7.80
C GLN A 115 -5.79 19.24 8.97
N LEU A 116 -5.69 17.92 9.05
CA LEU A 116 -4.88 17.20 10.04
C LEU A 116 -3.36 17.36 9.80
N LYS A 117 -2.97 18.00 8.68
CA LYS A 117 -1.57 18.23 8.30
C LYS A 117 -0.74 16.94 8.34
N VAL A 118 -1.27 15.89 7.74
CA VAL A 118 -0.55 14.62 7.62
C VAL A 118 0.71 14.80 6.76
N ASP A 119 1.75 14.02 7.01
CA ASP A 119 3.02 14.14 6.29
C ASP A 119 2.96 13.48 4.89
N VAL A 120 2.14 12.44 4.73
CA VAL A 120 1.90 11.72 3.47
C VAL A 120 0.46 11.22 3.45
N ILE A 121 -0.19 11.22 2.28
CA ILE A 121 -1.50 10.58 2.09
C ILE A 121 -1.32 9.36 1.17
N VAL A 122 -1.74 8.19 1.62
CA VAL A 122 -1.79 6.96 0.82
C VAL A 122 -3.23 6.74 0.33
N THR A 123 -3.39 6.47 -0.97
CA THR A 123 -4.71 6.39 -1.59
C THR A 123 -4.97 5.03 -2.24
N SER A 124 -6.25 4.63 -2.32
CA SER A 124 -6.71 3.42 -3.01
C SER A 124 -7.61 3.79 -4.20
N GLY A 125 -7.10 3.53 -5.40
CA GLY A 125 -7.83 3.74 -6.64
C GLY A 125 -7.84 5.19 -7.15
N PRO A 126 -8.32 5.39 -8.38
CA PRO A 126 -8.25 6.69 -9.07
C PRO A 126 -9.12 7.75 -8.43
N GLN A 127 -10.30 7.41 -7.94
CA GLN A 127 -11.25 8.37 -7.36
C GLN A 127 -10.71 9.00 -6.07
N ALA A 128 -10.15 8.17 -5.17
CA ALA A 128 -9.54 8.66 -3.93
C ALA A 128 -8.28 9.50 -4.23
N THR A 129 -7.45 9.07 -5.20
CA THR A 129 -6.25 9.80 -5.59
C THR A 129 -6.61 11.16 -6.21
N LYS A 130 -7.61 11.20 -7.10
CA LYS A 130 -8.10 12.43 -7.72
C LYS A 130 -8.61 13.42 -6.66
N ALA A 131 -9.49 12.97 -5.77
CA ALA A 131 -10.02 13.80 -4.69
C ALA A 131 -8.90 14.36 -3.79
N THR A 132 -7.88 13.56 -3.49
CA THR A 132 -6.73 14.00 -2.70
C THR A 132 -5.89 15.02 -3.47
N LYS A 133 -5.62 14.80 -4.76
CA LYS A 133 -4.86 15.73 -5.61
C LYS A 133 -5.57 17.07 -5.77
N GLU A 134 -6.90 17.08 -5.82
CA GLU A 134 -7.71 18.29 -5.85
C GLU A 134 -7.69 19.04 -4.50
N ALA A 135 -7.58 18.32 -3.37
CA ALA A 135 -7.54 18.90 -2.05
C ALA A 135 -6.16 19.47 -1.65
N THR A 136 -5.06 18.99 -2.25
CA THR A 136 -3.70 19.45 -1.93
C THR A 136 -2.73 19.29 -3.10
N ASN A 137 -1.85 20.27 -3.28
CA ASN A 137 -0.72 20.24 -4.20
C ASN A 137 0.64 20.13 -3.48
N THR A 138 0.65 20.14 -2.16
CA THR A 138 1.87 20.16 -1.33
C THR A 138 2.10 18.88 -0.54
N ILE A 139 1.03 18.28 0.01
CA ILE A 139 1.18 17.01 0.74
C ILE A 139 1.47 15.89 -0.26
N PRO A 140 2.54 15.11 -0.07
CA PRO A 140 2.85 13.93 -0.88
C PRO A 140 1.70 12.93 -0.91
N ILE A 141 1.42 12.40 -2.09
CA ILE A 141 0.38 11.37 -2.31
C ILE A 141 1.06 10.12 -2.85
N VAL A 142 0.89 9.01 -2.15
CA VAL A 142 1.37 7.68 -2.57
C VAL A 142 0.17 6.83 -2.98
N MET A 143 0.13 6.43 -4.23
CA MET A 143 -0.86 5.47 -4.72
C MET A 143 -0.49 4.08 -4.23
N GLY A 144 -1.34 3.47 -3.41
CA GLY A 144 -1.12 2.12 -2.88
C GLY A 144 -1.18 1.05 -3.97
N ARG A 145 -2.11 1.18 -4.89
CA ARG A 145 -2.24 0.43 -6.14
C ARG A 145 -3.34 1.03 -6.98
N MET A 146 -3.07 1.36 -8.23
CA MET A 146 -4.10 1.81 -9.15
C MET A 146 -3.74 1.49 -10.61
N ASP A 147 -4.72 1.61 -11.49
CA ASP A 147 -4.58 1.44 -12.92
C ASP A 147 -4.35 2.78 -13.64
N ASP A 148 -3.71 2.74 -14.79
CA ASP A 148 -3.60 3.79 -15.80
C ASP A 148 -3.48 5.23 -15.30
N VAL A 149 -2.56 5.47 -14.36
CA VAL A 149 -2.36 6.76 -13.68
C VAL A 149 -2.11 7.94 -14.62
N VAL A 150 -1.56 7.69 -15.81
CA VAL A 150 -1.31 8.71 -16.83
C VAL A 150 -2.63 9.07 -17.52
N GLU A 151 -3.47 8.09 -17.89
CA GLU A 151 -4.78 8.32 -18.49
C GLU A 151 -5.72 9.08 -17.54
N HIS A 152 -5.62 8.81 -16.24
CA HIS A 152 -6.32 9.57 -15.20
C HIS A 152 -5.81 11.00 -15.01
N GLY A 153 -4.72 11.41 -15.69
CA GLY A 153 -4.12 12.74 -15.54
C GLY A 153 -3.52 13.00 -14.14
N LEU A 154 -3.19 11.95 -13.41
CA LEU A 154 -2.68 12.05 -12.05
C LEU A 154 -1.18 12.32 -12.03
N VAL A 155 -0.45 11.79 -13.00
CA VAL A 155 0.97 12.03 -13.22
C VAL A 155 1.25 12.35 -14.69
N THR A 156 2.34 13.07 -14.96
CA THR A 156 2.74 13.44 -16.33
C THR A 156 3.28 12.23 -17.10
N SER A 157 4.08 11.40 -16.43
CA SER A 157 4.59 10.14 -16.95
C SER A 157 4.98 9.23 -15.78
N LEU A 158 5.16 7.92 -16.04
CA LEU A 158 5.58 6.99 -15.00
C LEU A 158 7.01 7.25 -14.52
N ALA A 159 7.92 7.57 -15.45
CA ALA A 159 9.33 7.83 -15.13
C ALA A 159 9.54 9.15 -14.39
N ARG A 160 8.72 10.17 -14.68
CA ARG A 160 8.78 11.51 -14.06
C ARG A 160 7.36 11.99 -13.75
N PRO A 161 6.85 11.66 -12.56
CA PRO A 161 5.47 12.02 -12.18
C PRO A 161 5.18 13.51 -12.21
N GLY A 162 6.16 14.36 -11.87
CA GLY A 162 6.13 15.81 -12.09
C GLY A 162 5.29 16.63 -11.09
N GLY A 163 4.75 16.01 -10.04
CA GLY A 163 3.91 16.68 -9.05
C GLY A 163 4.06 16.07 -7.65
N ASN A 164 2.99 16.14 -6.85
CA ASN A 164 2.97 15.57 -5.52
C ASN A 164 2.47 14.10 -5.46
N VAL A 165 2.24 13.45 -6.61
CA VAL A 165 1.71 12.08 -6.72
C VAL A 165 2.79 11.13 -7.22
N THR A 166 2.95 9.98 -6.55
CA THR A 166 3.78 8.84 -6.96
C THR A 166 3.19 7.54 -6.43
N GLY A 167 3.85 6.39 -6.61
CA GLY A 167 3.44 5.12 -6.03
C GLY A 167 3.37 3.97 -7.03
N LEU A 168 2.33 3.13 -6.95
CA LEU A 168 2.19 1.91 -7.71
C LEU A 168 1.10 2.02 -8.78
N SER A 169 1.43 1.70 -10.03
CA SER A 169 0.47 1.65 -11.14
C SER A 169 0.63 0.37 -11.93
N PHE A 170 -0.48 -0.17 -12.43
CA PHE A 170 -0.45 -1.27 -13.38
C PHE A 170 -1.29 -0.92 -14.61
N GLN A 171 -0.80 -1.32 -15.77
CA GLN A 171 -1.50 -1.11 -17.03
C GLN A 171 -2.38 -2.32 -17.33
N THR A 172 -3.67 -2.20 -17.01
CA THR A 172 -4.64 -3.28 -17.28
C THR A 172 -4.85 -3.52 -18.76
N GLY A 173 -4.63 -2.50 -19.59
CA GLY A 173 -4.74 -2.61 -21.03
C GLY A 173 -3.84 -3.69 -21.63
N GLU A 174 -2.61 -3.81 -21.19
CA GLU A 174 -1.67 -4.83 -21.65
C GLU A 174 -2.09 -6.27 -21.29
N LEU A 175 -2.93 -6.42 -20.25
CA LEU A 175 -3.41 -7.72 -19.81
C LEU A 175 -4.63 -8.21 -20.58
N SER A 176 -5.34 -7.31 -21.28
CA SER A 176 -6.64 -7.60 -21.91
C SER A 176 -6.56 -8.71 -22.95
N GLY A 177 -5.54 -8.66 -23.82
CA GLY A 177 -5.31 -9.72 -24.80
C GLY A 177 -5.09 -11.06 -24.12
N LYS A 178 -4.26 -11.08 -23.06
CA LYS A 178 -3.94 -12.32 -22.34
C LYS A 178 -5.15 -12.91 -21.62
N TRP A 179 -6.05 -12.09 -21.07
CA TRP A 179 -7.29 -12.59 -20.47
C TRP A 179 -8.17 -13.28 -21.50
N LEU A 180 -8.33 -12.69 -22.67
CA LEU A 180 -9.14 -13.27 -23.75
C LEU A 180 -8.52 -14.55 -24.30
N ASP A 181 -7.19 -14.59 -24.49
CA ASP A 181 -6.50 -15.81 -24.92
C ASP A 181 -6.69 -16.95 -23.91
N LEU A 182 -6.47 -16.67 -22.61
CA LEU A 182 -6.66 -17.68 -21.55
C LEU A 182 -8.09 -18.19 -21.48
N LEU A 183 -9.10 -17.30 -21.62
CA LEU A 183 -10.49 -17.72 -21.68
C LEU A 183 -10.79 -18.58 -22.90
N LYS A 184 -10.27 -18.22 -24.07
CA LYS A 184 -10.45 -19.01 -25.32
C LYS A 184 -9.76 -20.37 -25.26
N GLU A 185 -8.60 -20.44 -24.60
CA GLU A 185 -7.93 -21.71 -24.40
C GLU A 185 -8.72 -22.65 -23.46
N VAL A 186 -9.36 -22.09 -22.42
CA VAL A 186 -10.22 -22.85 -21.50
C VAL A 186 -11.58 -23.17 -22.16
N LEU A 187 -12.10 -22.26 -22.97
CA LEU A 187 -13.37 -22.38 -23.70
C LEU A 187 -13.14 -22.20 -25.20
N PRO A 188 -12.70 -23.23 -25.93
CA PRO A 188 -12.37 -23.09 -27.38
C PRO A 188 -13.54 -22.63 -28.26
N LYS A 189 -14.79 -22.84 -27.82
CA LYS A 189 -16.01 -22.42 -28.49
C LYS A 189 -16.56 -21.07 -28.01
N LEU A 190 -15.80 -20.34 -27.16
CA LEU A 190 -16.20 -19.04 -26.66
C LEU A 190 -16.45 -18.06 -27.82
N PHE A 191 -17.65 -17.51 -27.84
CA PHE A 191 -18.08 -16.50 -28.83
C PHE A 191 -18.71 -15.27 -28.15
N ARG A 192 -19.51 -15.46 -27.07
CA ARG A 192 -20.19 -14.38 -26.34
C ARG A 192 -19.51 -14.13 -24.98
N LEU A 193 -18.98 -12.94 -24.82
CA LEU A 193 -18.22 -12.55 -23.64
C LEU A 193 -18.84 -11.32 -22.98
N ALA A 194 -19.18 -11.43 -21.72
CA ALA A 194 -19.54 -10.27 -20.90
C ALA A 194 -18.29 -9.58 -20.35
N VAL A 195 -18.36 -8.26 -20.28
CA VAL A 195 -17.33 -7.43 -19.61
C VAL A 195 -18.01 -6.63 -18.52
N LEU A 196 -17.61 -6.81 -17.28
CA LEU A 196 -18.09 -6.00 -16.16
C LEU A 196 -17.19 -4.77 -16.00
N TRP A 197 -17.77 -3.59 -16.12
CA TRP A 197 -17.08 -2.32 -16.07
C TRP A 197 -17.70 -1.38 -15.03
N ASP A 198 -16.88 -0.88 -14.11
CA ASP A 198 -17.25 0.18 -13.16
C ASP A 198 -17.21 1.53 -13.88
N THR A 199 -18.35 2.21 -13.96
CA THR A 199 -18.47 3.50 -14.66
C THR A 199 -17.70 4.64 -14.00
N SER A 200 -17.25 4.47 -12.76
CA SER A 200 -16.37 5.41 -12.08
C SER A 200 -14.89 5.28 -12.47
N SER A 201 -14.52 4.18 -13.17
CA SER A 201 -13.18 3.95 -13.72
C SER A 201 -13.04 4.58 -15.11
N THR A 202 -11.81 4.80 -15.60
CA THR A 202 -11.59 5.26 -16.97
C THR A 202 -12.08 4.25 -18.01
N ALA A 203 -12.36 4.74 -19.21
CA ALA A 203 -12.73 3.88 -20.32
C ALA A 203 -11.54 3.14 -20.96
N GLY A 204 -10.30 3.41 -20.53
CA GLY A 204 -9.09 2.83 -21.12
C GLY A 204 -9.06 1.32 -21.06
N GLN A 205 -9.32 0.75 -19.88
CA GLN A 205 -9.41 -0.70 -19.71
C GLN A 205 -10.47 -1.33 -20.63
N LEU A 206 -11.64 -0.67 -20.73
CA LEU A 206 -12.72 -1.17 -21.58
C LEU A 206 -12.31 -1.12 -23.06
N ARG A 207 -11.72 -0.01 -23.53
CA ARG A 207 -11.26 0.12 -24.93
C ARG A 207 -10.29 -0.99 -25.30
N THR A 208 -9.31 -1.29 -24.46
CA THR A 208 -8.32 -2.33 -24.75
C THR A 208 -8.92 -3.74 -24.79
N VAL A 209 -9.90 -4.04 -23.92
CA VAL A 209 -10.65 -5.31 -24.00
C VAL A 209 -11.50 -5.37 -25.25
N GLU A 210 -12.16 -4.28 -25.66
CA GLU A 210 -12.93 -4.20 -26.89
C GLU A 210 -12.06 -4.38 -28.14
N GLU A 211 -10.86 -3.80 -28.16
CA GLU A 211 -9.90 -3.98 -29.24
C GLU A 211 -9.39 -5.43 -29.32
N ALA A 212 -9.00 -6.02 -28.19
CA ALA A 212 -8.59 -7.42 -28.12
C ALA A 212 -9.72 -8.37 -28.54
N ALA A 213 -10.98 -8.07 -28.18
CA ALA A 213 -12.11 -8.89 -28.57
C ALA A 213 -12.40 -8.81 -30.09
N ARG A 214 -12.30 -7.63 -30.68
CA ARG A 214 -12.41 -7.47 -32.15
C ARG A 214 -11.38 -8.30 -32.88
N SER A 215 -10.12 -8.28 -32.43
CA SER A 215 -9.03 -9.07 -33.07
C SER A 215 -9.24 -10.58 -32.94
N THR A 216 -9.93 -11.04 -31.89
CA THR A 216 -10.18 -12.47 -31.63
C THR A 216 -11.54 -12.95 -32.10
N GLY A 217 -12.38 -12.09 -32.72
CA GLY A 217 -13.73 -12.41 -33.23
C GLY A 217 -14.76 -12.68 -32.13
N LEU A 218 -14.55 -12.19 -30.90
CA LEU A 218 -15.51 -12.32 -29.81
C LEU A 218 -16.59 -11.25 -29.87
N ARG A 219 -17.82 -11.66 -29.62
CA ARG A 219 -18.95 -10.72 -29.43
C ARG A 219 -19.00 -10.29 -27.98
N LEU A 220 -18.71 -9.00 -27.71
CA LEU A 220 -18.77 -8.43 -26.38
C LEU A 220 -20.17 -7.90 -26.04
N ALA A 221 -20.54 -8.08 -24.75
CA ALA A 221 -21.61 -7.34 -24.09
C ALA A 221 -21.02 -6.61 -22.87
N VAL A 222 -21.01 -5.27 -22.92
CA VAL A 222 -20.51 -4.44 -21.82
C VAL A 222 -21.63 -4.27 -20.80
N SER A 223 -21.34 -4.70 -19.58
CA SER A 223 -22.21 -4.57 -18.42
C SER A 223 -21.69 -3.48 -17.49
N LYS A 224 -22.38 -2.33 -17.53
CA LYS A 224 -22.03 -1.16 -16.72
C LYS A 224 -22.53 -1.32 -15.29
N VAL A 225 -21.67 -1.01 -14.35
CA VAL A 225 -21.96 -0.99 -12.91
C VAL A 225 -21.68 0.42 -12.39
N ALA A 226 -22.68 1.07 -11.81
CA ALA A 226 -22.54 2.37 -11.16
C ALA A 226 -22.53 2.25 -9.62
N GLY A 227 -22.99 1.12 -9.07
CA GLY A 227 -23.04 0.87 -7.64
C GLY A 227 -23.29 -0.58 -7.27
N LEU A 228 -23.30 -0.87 -5.97
CA LEU A 228 -23.43 -2.23 -5.44
C LEU A 228 -24.76 -2.90 -5.75
N ASN A 229 -25.81 -2.12 -5.97
CA ASN A 229 -27.17 -2.61 -6.25
C ASN A 229 -27.33 -3.12 -7.70
N ASP A 230 -26.39 -2.79 -8.58
CA ASP A 230 -26.47 -3.16 -9.98
C ASP A 230 -26.06 -4.62 -10.24
N PHE A 231 -25.36 -5.26 -9.32
CA PHE A 231 -24.77 -6.58 -9.55
C PHE A 231 -25.82 -7.63 -9.94
N ASP A 232 -26.92 -7.73 -9.19
CA ASP A 232 -27.91 -8.75 -9.46
C ASP A 232 -28.61 -8.51 -10.81
N LEU A 233 -28.92 -7.26 -11.13
CA LEU A 233 -29.51 -6.86 -12.42
C LEU A 233 -28.57 -7.14 -13.59
N VAL A 234 -27.28 -6.84 -13.42
CA VAL A 234 -26.28 -7.08 -14.44
C VAL A 234 -26.08 -8.58 -14.68
N PHE A 235 -25.99 -9.39 -13.63
CA PHE A 235 -25.87 -10.83 -13.77
C PHE A 235 -27.12 -11.48 -14.35
N ASP A 236 -28.34 -10.98 -14.04
CA ASP A 236 -29.56 -11.42 -14.67
C ASP A 236 -29.57 -11.12 -16.17
N ARG A 237 -29.06 -9.97 -16.61
CA ARG A 237 -28.89 -9.62 -18.00
C ARG A 237 -27.87 -10.54 -18.68
N ILE A 238 -26.70 -10.76 -18.09
CA ILE A 238 -25.67 -11.68 -18.59
C ILE A 238 -26.28 -13.07 -18.87
N ARG A 239 -27.11 -13.57 -17.94
CA ARG A 239 -27.83 -14.85 -18.09
C ARG A 239 -28.83 -14.82 -19.24
N LYS A 240 -29.69 -13.78 -19.34
CA LYS A 240 -30.68 -13.64 -20.41
C LYS A 240 -30.04 -13.56 -21.79
N GLU A 241 -28.89 -12.89 -21.90
CA GLU A 241 -28.13 -12.77 -23.15
C GLU A 241 -27.24 -14.00 -23.42
N ARG A 242 -27.30 -15.02 -22.57
CA ARG A 242 -26.59 -16.30 -22.70
C ARG A 242 -25.06 -16.10 -22.91
N MET A 243 -24.46 -15.22 -22.12
CA MET A 243 -23.00 -15.04 -22.13
C MET A 243 -22.30 -16.33 -21.67
N GLU A 244 -21.16 -16.63 -22.29
CA GLU A 244 -20.41 -17.87 -22.09
C GLU A 244 -19.20 -17.67 -21.20
N GLY A 245 -18.67 -16.44 -21.18
CA GLY A 245 -17.54 -16.04 -20.33
C GLY A 245 -17.73 -14.63 -19.77
N LEU A 246 -16.90 -14.30 -18.79
CA LEU A 246 -16.93 -13.02 -18.11
C LEU A 246 -15.51 -12.50 -17.85
N VAL A 247 -15.25 -11.24 -18.21
CA VAL A 247 -14.08 -10.48 -17.76
C VAL A 247 -14.55 -9.44 -16.76
N ILE A 248 -13.93 -9.38 -15.59
CA ILE A 248 -14.17 -8.32 -14.60
C ILE A 248 -12.97 -7.38 -14.60
N LEU A 249 -13.21 -6.12 -15.02
CA LEU A 249 -12.18 -5.10 -15.09
C LEU A 249 -11.76 -4.61 -13.70
N ALA A 250 -10.59 -4.00 -13.61
CA ALA A 250 -10.05 -3.55 -12.34
C ALA A 250 -10.86 -2.38 -11.76
N SER A 251 -11.30 -2.53 -10.51
CA SER A 251 -12.02 -1.51 -9.75
C SER A 251 -11.88 -1.75 -8.25
N PRO A 252 -11.74 -0.70 -7.42
CA PRO A 252 -11.78 -0.84 -5.97
C PRO A 252 -13.07 -1.46 -5.46
N ILE A 253 -14.22 -1.09 -6.04
CA ILE A 253 -15.55 -1.64 -5.67
C ILE A 253 -15.61 -3.14 -5.98
N PHE A 254 -15.13 -3.56 -7.15
CA PHE A 254 -15.11 -4.98 -7.51
C PHE A 254 -14.15 -5.78 -6.64
N THR A 255 -12.99 -5.23 -6.30
CA THR A 255 -12.05 -5.86 -5.35
C THR A 255 -12.70 -6.05 -3.98
N ALA A 256 -13.40 -5.04 -3.48
CA ALA A 256 -14.09 -5.10 -2.19
C ALA A 256 -15.23 -6.14 -2.19
N GLN A 257 -15.87 -6.35 -3.34
CA GLN A 257 -17.00 -7.26 -3.53
C GLN A 257 -16.61 -8.59 -4.21
N ARG A 258 -15.33 -8.94 -4.20
CA ARG A 258 -14.79 -10.09 -4.92
C ARG A 258 -15.49 -11.42 -4.62
N ALA A 259 -15.88 -11.64 -3.37
CA ALA A 259 -16.56 -12.87 -2.97
C ALA A 259 -17.97 -12.97 -3.61
N ARG A 260 -18.76 -11.88 -3.55
CA ARG A 260 -20.08 -11.80 -4.17
C ARG A 260 -20.01 -11.96 -5.69
N LEU A 261 -19.06 -11.30 -6.34
CA LEU A 261 -18.89 -11.39 -7.80
C LEU A 261 -18.45 -12.78 -8.25
N ALA A 262 -17.54 -13.43 -7.51
CA ALA A 262 -17.14 -14.82 -7.76
C ALA A 262 -18.31 -15.79 -7.59
N GLU A 263 -19.11 -15.63 -6.54
CA GLU A 263 -20.30 -16.43 -6.26
C GLU A 263 -21.35 -16.28 -7.36
N LEU A 264 -21.66 -15.04 -7.79
CA LEU A 264 -22.61 -14.77 -8.86
C LEU A 264 -22.18 -15.40 -10.19
N ALA A 265 -20.89 -15.30 -10.55
CA ALA A 265 -20.35 -15.94 -11.74
C ALA A 265 -20.47 -17.48 -11.66
N ALA A 266 -20.11 -18.08 -10.52
CA ALA A 266 -20.20 -19.52 -10.31
C ALA A 266 -21.65 -20.05 -10.33
N LYS A 267 -22.61 -19.32 -9.72
CA LYS A 267 -24.04 -19.68 -9.76
C LYS A 267 -24.63 -19.71 -11.18
N GLN A 268 -24.05 -18.94 -12.08
CA GLN A 268 -24.47 -18.90 -13.49
C GLN A 268 -23.64 -19.79 -14.41
N ASN A 269 -22.74 -20.60 -13.88
CA ASN A 269 -21.79 -21.44 -14.61
C ASN A 269 -20.94 -20.64 -15.62
N LEU A 270 -20.61 -19.38 -15.29
CA LEU A 270 -19.80 -18.51 -16.12
C LEU A 270 -18.31 -18.76 -15.88
N ALA A 271 -17.58 -19.05 -16.95
CA ALA A 271 -16.13 -19.01 -16.88
C ALA A 271 -15.64 -17.57 -16.80
N ALA A 272 -15.22 -17.17 -15.62
CA ALA A 272 -14.78 -15.80 -15.35
C ALA A 272 -13.27 -15.71 -15.16
N ILE A 273 -12.67 -14.64 -15.72
CA ILE A 273 -11.28 -14.26 -15.46
C ILE A 273 -11.21 -12.90 -14.79
N TYR A 274 -10.28 -12.79 -13.86
CA TYR A 274 -10.11 -11.65 -12.99
C TYR A 274 -8.67 -11.14 -13.04
N TYR A 275 -8.49 -9.86 -12.76
CA TYR A 275 -7.18 -9.20 -12.73
C TYR A 275 -6.41 -9.41 -11.40
N HIS A 276 -7.03 -10.06 -10.41
CA HIS A 276 -6.47 -10.16 -9.05
C HIS A 276 -6.71 -11.53 -8.44
N GLU A 277 -5.66 -12.10 -7.81
CA GLU A 277 -5.70 -13.44 -7.19
C GLU A 277 -6.77 -13.61 -6.10
N GLY A 278 -7.10 -12.53 -5.37
CA GLY A 278 -8.13 -12.58 -4.33
C GLY A 278 -9.50 -13.03 -4.82
N PHE A 279 -9.79 -12.91 -6.11
CA PHE A 279 -11.03 -13.45 -6.68
C PHE A 279 -11.01 -14.97 -6.74
N THR A 280 -9.88 -15.60 -7.14
CA THR A 280 -9.77 -17.06 -7.15
C THR A 280 -9.75 -17.64 -5.75
N GLN A 281 -9.18 -16.95 -4.78
CA GLN A 281 -9.27 -17.32 -3.36
C GLN A 281 -10.71 -17.25 -2.85
N ALA A 282 -11.51 -16.33 -3.36
CA ALA A 282 -12.93 -16.17 -3.05
C ALA A 282 -13.88 -17.06 -3.88
N GLY A 283 -13.35 -18.01 -4.68
CA GLY A 283 -14.14 -18.92 -5.48
C GLY A 283 -14.25 -18.58 -6.97
N GLY A 284 -13.53 -17.57 -7.48
CA GLY A 284 -13.42 -17.27 -8.92
C GLY A 284 -12.64 -18.35 -9.67
N LEU A 285 -12.89 -18.49 -10.99
CA LEU A 285 -12.28 -19.56 -11.80
C LEU A 285 -10.82 -19.29 -12.15
N LEU A 286 -10.54 -18.16 -12.80
CA LEU A 286 -9.22 -17.81 -13.32
C LEU A 286 -8.80 -16.43 -12.83
N ALA A 287 -7.54 -16.25 -12.49
CA ALA A 287 -6.96 -14.93 -12.32
C ALA A 287 -5.65 -14.83 -13.09
N TYR A 288 -5.46 -13.73 -13.80
CA TYR A 288 -4.19 -13.35 -14.38
C TYR A 288 -3.94 -11.87 -14.10
N GLY A 289 -2.94 -11.60 -13.28
CA GLY A 289 -2.65 -10.24 -12.83
C GLY A 289 -1.33 -10.12 -12.09
N PRO A 290 -0.98 -8.91 -11.65
CA PRO A 290 0.26 -8.67 -10.94
C PRO A 290 0.48 -9.61 -9.76
N LYS A 291 1.69 -10.15 -9.65
CA LYS A 291 2.08 -11.01 -8.54
C LYS A 291 1.99 -10.25 -7.22
N GLN A 292 1.08 -10.69 -6.35
CA GLN A 292 0.73 -9.97 -5.13
C GLN A 292 1.92 -9.77 -4.17
N SER A 293 2.82 -10.75 -4.07
CA SER A 293 4.00 -10.65 -3.21
C SER A 293 5.00 -9.56 -3.64
N GLU A 294 4.95 -9.11 -4.90
CA GLU A 294 5.88 -8.12 -5.45
C GLU A 294 5.20 -6.78 -5.77
N PHE A 295 3.87 -6.78 -5.90
CA PHE A 295 3.09 -5.59 -6.23
C PHE A 295 1.88 -5.46 -5.29
N SER A 296 2.15 -5.15 -4.05
CA SER A 296 1.16 -5.02 -2.98
C SER A 296 1.27 -3.69 -2.23
N TRP A 297 0.36 -3.46 -1.30
CA TRP A 297 0.41 -2.30 -0.40
C TRP A 297 1.67 -2.27 0.48
N HIS A 298 2.28 -3.41 0.74
CA HIS A 298 3.60 -3.49 1.36
C HIS A 298 4.65 -2.66 0.62
N ARG A 299 4.61 -2.68 -0.72
CA ARG A 299 5.51 -1.90 -1.57
C ARG A 299 5.27 -0.40 -1.47
N ALA A 300 4.03 0.04 -1.27
CA ALA A 300 3.70 1.45 -1.04
C ALA A 300 4.40 2.03 0.19
N ALA A 301 4.70 1.20 1.21
CA ALA A 301 5.45 1.60 2.39
C ALA A 301 6.87 2.11 2.06
N ILE A 302 7.50 1.58 1.01
CA ILE A 302 8.83 2.02 0.55
C ILE A 302 8.79 3.45 0.03
N PHE A 303 7.72 3.84 -0.67
CA PHE A 303 7.53 5.22 -1.13
C PHE A 303 7.33 6.16 0.04
N VAL A 304 6.51 5.76 1.01
CA VAL A 304 6.28 6.54 2.23
C VAL A 304 7.61 6.73 2.99
N ASP A 305 8.39 5.69 3.17
CA ASP A 305 9.70 5.75 3.83
C ASP A 305 10.65 6.74 3.12
N LYS A 306 10.78 6.63 1.78
CA LYS A 306 11.60 7.55 0.98
C LYS A 306 11.15 9.01 1.14
N ILE A 307 9.84 9.25 1.14
CA ILE A 307 9.27 10.60 1.29
C ILE A 307 9.52 11.14 2.70
N LEU A 308 9.30 10.35 3.73
CA LEU A 308 9.58 10.75 5.12
C LEU A 308 11.07 11.04 5.36
N LYS A 309 11.95 10.42 4.56
CA LYS A 309 13.41 10.68 4.53
C LYS A 309 13.81 11.85 3.62
N GLY A 310 12.83 12.56 3.04
CA GLY A 310 13.05 13.80 2.28
C GLY A 310 13.03 13.66 0.76
N ALA A 311 12.75 12.49 0.19
CA ALA A 311 12.57 12.35 -1.25
C ALA A 311 11.31 13.07 -1.72
N LYS A 312 11.36 13.73 -2.88
CA LYS A 312 10.20 14.40 -3.47
C LYS A 312 9.40 13.41 -4.32
N PRO A 313 8.06 13.39 -4.23
CA PRO A 313 7.23 12.54 -5.08
C PRO A 313 7.51 12.71 -6.58
N ALA A 314 7.78 13.96 -7.01
CA ALA A 314 8.09 14.28 -8.40
C ALA A 314 9.33 13.54 -8.96
N ASP A 315 10.28 13.19 -8.09
CA ASP A 315 11.54 12.52 -8.43
C ASP A 315 11.47 10.99 -8.22
N LEU A 316 10.36 10.49 -7.70
CA LEU A 316 10.14 9.06 -7.47
C LEU A 316 9.31 8.47 -8.62
N PRO A 317 9.90 7.67 -9.52
CA PRO A 317 9.16 7.02 -10.60
C PRO A 317 7.99 6.20 -10.05
N VAL A 318 6.87 6.21 -10.77
CA VAL A 318 5.77 5.30 -10.52
C VAL A 318 6.20 3.90 -10.89
N GLU A 319 6.10 2.97 -9.96
CA GLU A 319 6.50 1.58 -10.21
C GLU A 319 5.36 0.79 -10.84
N GLN A 320 5.73 -0.08 -11.81
CA GLN A 320 4.85 -1.03 -12.45
C GLN A 320 5.22 -2.47 -12.04
N PRO A 321 4.25 -3.41 -12.06
CA PRO A 321 4.56 -4.81 -11.83
C PRO A 321 5.39 -5.36 -12.97
N THR A 322 6.40 -6.17 -12.64
CA THR A 322 7.24 -6.89 -13.61
C THR A 322 6.94 -8.37 -13.67
N LYS A 323 6.20 -8.89 -12.70
CA LYS A 323 5.79 -10.29 -12.61
C LYS A 323 4.29 -10.42 -12.45
N PHE A 324 3.76 -11.44 -13.10
CA PHE A 324 2.33 -11.75 -13.15
C PHE A 324 2.13 -13.20 -12.79
N ASP A 325 1.05 -13.50 -12.06
CA ASP A 325 0.67 -14.87 -11.71
C ASP A 325 -0.60 -15.27 -12.48
N PHE A 326 -0.58 -16.49 -13.02
CA PHE A 326 -1.74 -17.17 -13.56
C PHE A 326 -2.25 -18.20 -12.55
N ILE A 327 -3.48 -18.04 -12.08
CA ILE A 327 -4.06 -18.86 -11.03
C ILE A 327 -5.35 -19.49 -11.52
N ILE A 328 -5.50 -20.78 -11.27
CA ILE A 328 -6.65 -21.58 -11.64
C ILE A 328 -7.29 -22.20 -10.41
N ASN A 329 -8.62 -22.09 -10.29
CA ASN A 329 -9.38 -22.76 -9.23
C ASN A 329 -10.13 -23.98 -9.79
N LEU A 330 -9.60 -25.17 -9.54
CA LEU A 330 -10.19 -26.42 -10.01
C LEU A 330 -11.48 -26.80 -9.28
N LYS A 331 -11.68 -26.35 -8.03
CA LYS A 331 -13.00 -26.54 -7.36
C LYS A 331 -14.10 -25.82 -8.13
N THR A 332 -13.85 -24.56 -8.50
CA THR A 332 -14.79 -23.76 -9.30
C THR A 332 -14.94 -24.34 -10.69
N ALA A 333 -13.86 -24.75 -11.36
CA ALA A 333 -13.92 -25.41 -12.66
C ALA A 333 -14.87 -26.62 -12.63
N LYS A 334 -14.71 -27.51 -11.64
CA LYS A 334 -15.60 -28.67 -11.44
C LYS A 334 -17.05 -28.25 -11.16
N GLN A 335 -17.25 -27.23 -10.31
CA GLN A 335 -18.58 -26.71 -9.94
C GLN A 335 -19.37 -26.22 -11.14
N ILE A 336 -18.71 -25.48 -12.07
CA ILE A 336 -19.35 -24.88 -13.24
C ILE A 336 -19.29 -25.76 -14.49
N GLY A 337 -18.78 -26.99 -14.38
CA GLY A 337 -18.70 -27.95 -15.48
C GLY A 337 -17.65 -27.61 -16.56
N VAL A 338 -16.61 -26.85 -16.21
CA VAL A 338 -15.52 -26.47 -17.13
C VAL A 338 -14.33 -27.40 -16.92
N THR A 339 -13.84 -27.99 -18.02
CA THR A 339 -12.60 -28.77 -18.01
C THR A 339 -11.42 -27.89 -18.40
N ILE A 340 -10.43 -27.80 -17.54
CA ILE A 340 -9.18 -27.04 -17.83
C ILE A 340 -8.24 -27.92 -18.67
N PRO A 341 -7.86 -27.52 -19.89
CA PRO A 341 -6.95 -28.27 -20.71
C PRO A 341 -5.57 -28.46 -20.04
N PRO A 342 -4.90 -29.64 -20.21
CA PRO A 342 -3.62 -29.92 -19.57
C PRO A 342 -2.53 -28.91 -19.86
N ASN A 343 -2.45 -28.39 -21.10
CA ASN A 343 -1.51 -27.35 -21.52
C ASN A 343 -1.76 -25.99 -20.82
N VAL A 344 -3.02 -25.66 -20.49
CA VAL A 344 -3.37 -24.46 -19.73
C VAL A 344 -3.01 -24.67 -18.26
N LEU A 345 -3.33 -25.83 -17.70
CA LEU A 345 -3.03 -26.15 -16.31
C LEU A 345 -1.52 -26.16 -16.05
N ALA A 346 -0.71 -26.66 -16.99
CA ALA A 346 0.76 -26.71 -16.86
C ALA A 346 1.42 -25.31 -16.80
N ARG A 347 0.73 -24.27 -17.26
CA ARG A 347 1.23 -22.88 -17.24
C ARG A 347 0.75 -22.10 -16.01
N ALA A 348 -0.10 -22.69 -15.19
CA ALA A 348 -0.57 -22.01 -13.98
C ALA A 348 0.55 -21.92 -12.93
N ASP A 349 0.80 -20.73 -12.44
CA ASP A 349 1.72 -20.50 -11.32
C ASP A 349 1.18 -21.07 -10.02
N ARG A 350 -0.15 -21.10 -9.88
CA ARG A 350 -0.84 -21.67 -8.73
C ARG A 350 -2.17 -22.32 -9.11
N VAL A 351 -2.45 -23.47 -8.51
CA VAL A 351 -3.70 -24.22 -8.68
C VAL A 351 -4.37 -24.43 -7.32
N ILE A 352 -5.61 -23.98 -7.19
CA ILE A 352 -6.47 -24.22 -6.02
C ILE A 352 -7.25 -25.51 -6.27
N LYS A 353 -7.04 -26.50 -5.39
CA LYS A 353 -7.63 -27.85 -5.47
C LYS A 353 -8.76 -28.02 -4.47
#